data_1d9a3db01a09c4942abdc1fb6d5bebb9
#
_entry.id   1d9a3db01a09c4942abdc1fb6d5bebb9
#
_cell.length_a   1.000
_cell.length_b   1.000
_cell.length_c   1.000
_cell.angle_alpha   90.00
_cell.angle_beta   90.00
_cell.angle_gamma   90.00
#
_symmetry.space_group_name_H-M   'P 1'
#
loop_
_entity.id
_entity.type
_entity.pdbx_description
1 polymer ?
#
loop_
_entity_poly.entity_id
_entity_poly.type
_entity_poly.pdbx_seq_one_letter_code
_entity_poly.pdbx_strand_id
1 'polypeptide(L)'
;MSFNKLPIEEIKIGMSATYTQTITDADVKFFAGLSGDRNPIHMDENYAKKSRFKKRIAHGMISASFFSALFGTKIPGEGCVYTRQSLNFKRPIYINDTVEAVVTVISIDLEKRRVVFETICKVNGKVAIDGEAELYIPVEFIKILINDKKELLKYKEQILELFLHSFGHEMDENLWNWAYMDNPNGNPIVSLYFDNNKLVGHYAVIPIKFTHNQKTIDAVLSMTTMVDASYRKYGIFVEQANEVYDKAAELGYKFVYGFPNKKSAPGFKKRLDWIIDDSLCVYSLSYDDLQQVKIKDHSSLISFDIKDEGNLHWRLNKPGCSYFRNGSNILKKFDNKVDIVFSGINFSTLDRNGRYNLLLPVGLTIGNKEFDYIFGYKLFDHSLSGLDFKKDLIMSDIF
;
A
#
# COMPACT_ATOMS: atom_id res chain seq x y z
N MET A 1 -6.65 23.78 -18.28
CA MET A 1 -7.35 22.94 -19.28
C MET A 1 -7.36 21.53 -18.72
N SER A 2 -8.54 20.92 -18.54
CA SER A 2 -8.64 19.51 -18.21
C SER A 2 -8.51 18.73 -19.52
N PHE A 3 -7.55 17.84 -19.60
CA PHE A 3 -7.46 16.88 -20.69
C PHE A 3 -8.48 15.77 -20.50
N ASN A 4 -8.78 15.03 -21.57
CA ASN A 4 -9.64 13.86 -21.46
C ASN A 4 -8.95 12.78 -20.61
N LYS A 5 -9.73 11.98 -19.90
CA LYS A 5 -9.26 10.87 -19.08
C LYS A 5 -10.29 9.77 -19.09
N LEU A 6 -10.03 8.72 -19.85
CA LEU A 6 -10.93 7.59 -19.99
C LEU A 6 -10.39 6.39 -19.22
N PRO A 7 -11.15 5.86 -18.24
CA PRO A 7 -10.83 4.58 -17.64
C PRO A 7 -10.94 3.48 -18.71
N ILE A 8 -10.16 2.39 -18.53
CA ILE A 8 -10.09 1.34 -19.56
C ILE A 8 -11.46 0.70 -19.84
N GLU A 9 -12.33 0.66 -18.84
CA GLU A 9 -13.67 0.10 -18.89
C GLU A 9 -14.61 0.87 -19.84
N GLU A 10 -14.32 2.13 -20.10
CA GLU A 10 -15.06 3.00 -21.02
C GLU A 10 -14.50 3.00 -22.44
N ILE A 11 -13.27 2.51 -22.62
CA ILE A 11 -12.64 2.43 -23.95
C ILE A 11 -13.26 1.30 -24.76
N LYS A 12 -13.60 1.58 -26.02
CA LYS A 12 -14.21 0.61 -26.94
C LYS A 12 -13.42 0.49 -28.24
N ILE A 13 -13.39 -0.72 -28.81
CA ILE A 13 -12.80 -0.96 -30.12
C ILE A 13 -13.51 -0.05 -31.15
N GLY A 14 -12.71 0.58 -32.03
CA GLY A 14 -13.19 1.53 -33.02
C GLY A 14 -13.23 3.00 -32.56
N MET A 15 -13.06 3.28 -31.24
CA MET A 15 -12.86 4.67 -30.80
C MET A 15 -11.63 5.26 -31.44
N SER A 16 -11.72 6.51 -31.89
CA SER A 16 -10.69 7.17 -32.68
C SER A 16 -10.53 8.63 -32.27
N ALA A 17 -9.33 9.14 -32.46
CA ALA A 17 -9.02 10.56 -32.30
C ALA A 17 -8.08 11.04 -33.42
N THR A 18 -8.18 12.32 -33.74
CA THR A 18 -7.43 12.94 -34.83
C THR A 18 -6.72 14.21 -34.36
N TYR A 19 -5.53 14.44 -34.86
CA TYR A 19 -4.74 15.66 -34.70
C TYR A 19 -4.19 16.09 -36.05
N THR A 20 -4.26 17.39 -36.38
CA THR A 20 -3.80 17.92 -37.65
C THR A 20 -2.84 19.08 -37.42
N GLN A 21 -1.68 19.04 -38.09
CA GLN A 21 -0.68 20.11 -38.04
C GLN A 21 0.10 20.19 -39.34
N THR A 22 0.38 21.42 -39.74
CA THR A 22 1.30 21.70 -40.86
C THR A 22 2.74 21.72 -40.36
N ILE A 23 3.64 20.94 -40.98
CA ILE A 23 5.05 20.87 -40.64
C ILE A 23 5.78 22.09 -41.23
N THR A 24 6.33 22.94 -40.40
CA THR A 24 7.07 24.13 -40.81
C THR A 24 8.59 23.90 -40.87
N ASP A 25 9.34 24.79 -41.50
CA ASP A 25 10.81 24.77 -41.48
C ASP A 25 11.36 24.96 -40.05
N ALA A 26 10.66 25.73 -39.23
CA ALA A 26 10.99 25.87 -37.80
C ALA A 26 10.92 24.57 -37.05
N ASP A 27 9.88 23.73 -37.29
CA ASP A 27 9.70 22.42 -36.65
C ASP A 27 10.85 21.47 -37.00
N VAL A 28 11.26 21.46 -38.28
CA VAL A 28 12.40 20.65 -38.75
C VAL A 28 13.70 21.06 -38.06
N LYS A 29 13.97 22.38 -38.00
CA LYS A 29 15.17 22.90 -37.32
C LYS A 29 15.15 22.65 -35.82
N PHE A 30 14.00 22.81 -35.17
CA PHE A 30 13.83 22.52 -33.76
C PHE A 30 14.08 21.03 -33.46
N PHE A 31 13.49 20.14 -34.26
CA PHE A 31 13.69 18.71 -34.12
C PHE A 31 15.15 18.30 -34.36
N ALA A 32 15.82 18.88 -35.36
CA ALA A 32 17.24 18.63 -35.59
C ALA A 32 18.12 19.08 -34.40
N GLY A 33 17.72 20.14 -33.71
CA GLY A 33 18.37 20.58 -32.47
C GLY A 33 18.14 19.63 -31.30
N LEU A 34 16.91 19.17 -31.16
CA LEU A 34 16.48 18.27 -30.06
C LEU A 34 17.02 16.83 -30.20
N SER A 35 16.90 16.26 -31.40
CA SER A 35 17.29 14.87 -31.70
C SER A 35 18.76 14.68 -32.04
N GLY A 36 19.44 15.76 -32.46
CA GLY A 36 20.81 15.72 -33.06
C GLY A 36 20.82 15.26 -34.52
N ASP A 37 19.68 14.87 -35.11
CA ASP A 37 19.61 14.45 -36.53
C ASP A 37 19.68 15.66 -37.47
N ARG A 38 20.88 15.94 -37.92
CA ARG A 38 21.21 16.98 -38.89
C ARG A 38 21.49 16.44 -40.28
N ASN A 39 20.90 15.31 -40.64
CA ASN A 39 21.07 14.73 -41.98
C ASN A 39 20.76 15.80 -43.05
N PRO A 40 21.64 15.99 -44.03
CA PRO A 40 21.49 17.07 -45.05
C PRO A 40 20.20 16.93 -45.88
N ILE A 41 19.57 15.75 -45.93
CA ILE A 41 18.26 15.61 -46.59
C ILE A 41 17.15 16.44 -45.93
N HIS A 42 17.31 16.74 -44.63
CA HIS A 42 16.39 17.56 -43.85
C HIS A 42 16.82 19.03 -43.80
N MET A 43 18.16 19.29 -43.85
CA MET A 43 18.72 20.59 -43.49
C MET A 43 19.26 21.39 -44.68
N ASP A 44 19.68 20.71 -45.76
CA ASP A 44 20.35 21.35 -46.90
C ASP A 44 19.52 21.21 -48.17
N GLU A 45 19.05 22.34 -48.70
CA GLU A 45 18.25 22.43 -49.92
C GLU A 45 19.00 21.95 -51.15
N ASN A 46 20.31 22.30 -51.27
CA ASN A 46 21.15 21.93 -52.43
C ASN A 46 21.43 20.42 -52.46
N TYR A 47 21.63 19.83 -51.30
CA TYR A 47 21.73 18.36 -51.16
C TYR A 47 20.41 17.70 -51.52
N ALA A 48 19.30 18.16 -50.98
CA ALA A 48 17.97 17.60 -51.18
C ALA A 48 17.54 17.64 -52.67
N LYS A 49 17.83 18.71 -53.38
CA LYS A 49 17.57 18.83 -54.84
C LYS A 49 18.23 17.72 -55.66
N LYS A 50 19.41 17.25 -55.25
CA LYS A 50 20.15 16.17 -55.93
C LYS A 50 19.64 14.78 -55.53
N SER A 51 18.92 14.67 -54.42
CA SER A 51 18.38 13.42 -53.95
C SER A 51 17.16 12.95 -54.74
N ARG A 52 16.70 11.73 -54.47
CA ARG A 52 15.46 11.18 -55.02
C ARG A 52 14.20 11.99 -54.63
N PHE A 53 14.28 12.76 -53.54
CA PHE A 53 13.16 13.54 -52.99
C PHE A 53 13.02 14.92 -53.65
N LYS A 54 14.04 15.42 -54.27
CA LYS A 54 14.09 16.71 -55.01
C LYS A 54 13.84 17.98 -54.16
N LYS A 55 13.43 17.82 -52.91
CA LYS A 55 13.20 18.90 -51.92
C LYS A 55 13.55 18.37 -50.55
N ARG A 56 13.77 19.25 -49.59
CA ARG A 56 13.91 18.87 -48.19
C ARG A 56 12.65 18.20 -47.69
N ILE A 57 12.82 17.12 -46.95
CA ILE A 57 11.74 16.38 -46.27
C ILE A 57 11.81 16.61 -44.76
N ALA A 58 10.68 16.54 -44.09
CA ALA A 58 10.64 16.55 -42.64
C ALA A 58 11.17 15.23 -42.08
N HIS A 59 11.68 15.23 -40.84
CA HIS A 59 11.97 14.02 -40.12
C HIS A 59 10.66 13.26 -39.84
N GLY A 60 10.60 11.99 -40.19
CA GLY A 60 9.39 11.18 -39.99
C GLY A 60 8.94 11.14 -38.55
N MET A 61 9.87 11.18 -37.60
CA MET A 61 9.59 11.17 -36.16
C MET A 61 8.85 12.43 -35.68
N ILE A 62 8.94 13.59 -36.37
CA ILE A 62 8.11 14.75 -36.04
C ILE A 62 6.63 14.38 -36.15
N SER A 63 6.21 13.81 -37.28
CA SER A 63 4.82 13.41 -37.48
C SER A 63 4.40 12.25 -36.60
N ALA A 64 5.32 11.31 -36.33
CA ALA A 64 5.05 10.21 -35.39
C ALA A 64 4.83 10.71 -33.95
N SER A 65 5.45 11.83 -33.54
CA SER A 65 5.24 12.42 -32.22
C SER A 65 3.80 12.92 -32.00
N PHE A 66 3.03 13.16 -33.06
CA PHE A 66 1.62 13.56 -32.94
C PHE A 66 0.73 12.48 -32.33
N PHE A 67 1.13 11.20 -32.43
CA PHE A 67 0.45 10.12 -31.69
C PHE A 67 0.57 10.31 -30.19
N SER A 68 1.73 10.75 -29.70
CA SER A 68 1.90 11.03 -28.26
C SER A 68 0.98 12.15 -27.79
N ALA A 69 0.79 13.20 -28.59
CA ALA A 69 -0.14 14.27 -28.29
C ALA A 69 -1.60 13.74 -28.20
N LEU A 70 -2.00 12.88 -29.17
CA LEU A 70 -3.33 12.26 -29.17
C LEU A 70 -3.56 11.40 -27.94
N PHE A 71 -2.58 10.56 -27.57
CA PHE A 71 -2.69 9.68 -26.43
C PHE A 71 -2.74 10.43 -25.10
N GLY A 72 -1.90 11.42 -24.91
CA GLY A 72 -1.83 12.17 -23.66
C GLY A 72 -2.97 13.17 -23.44
N THR A 73 -3.68 13.60 -24.53
CA THR A 73 -4.66 14.68 -24.43
C THR A 73 -6.05 14.34 -24.89
N LYS A 74 -6.24 13.28 -25.69
CA LYS A 74 -7.54 12.94 -26.29
C LYS A 74 -8.03 11.55 -25.92
N ILE A 75 -7.29 10.49 -26.27
CA ILE A 75 -7.70 9.09 -26.06
C ILE A 75 -6.47 8.19 -25.80
N PRO A 76 -6.34 7.54 -24.65
CA PRO A 76 -7.20 7.57 -23.45
C PRO A 76 -7.17 8.91 -22.71
N GLY A 77 -6.11 9.71 -22.90
CA GLY A 77 -5.91 10.99 -22.26
C GLY A 77 -4.96 10.92 -21.07
N GLU A 78 -5.18 11.77 -20.09
CA GLU A 78 -4.28 11.99 -18.95
C GLU A 78 -3.99 10.70 -18.17
N GLY A 79 -2.71 10.49 -17.80
CA GLY A 79 -2.27 9.37 -16.97
C GLY A 79 -1.98 8.07 -17.70
N CYS A 80 -2.29 7.94 -19.00
CA CYS A 80 -1.92 6.76 -19.77
C CYS A 80 -0.40 6.64 -19.93
N VAL A 81 0.11 5.41 -19.99
CA VAL A 81 1.53 5.12 -20.18
C VAL A 81 1.76 4.52 -21.57
N TYR A 82 2.54 5.21 -22.39
CA TYR A 82 2.92 4.75 -23.72
C TYR A 82 4.01 3.68 -23.62
N THR A 83 3.71 2.42 -23.96
CA THR A 83 4.58 1.28 -23.71
C THR A 83 5.27 0.74 -24.95
N ARG A 84 4.65 0.87 -26.13
CA ARG A 84 5.22 0.36 -27.39
C ARG A 84 4.71 1.16 -28.59
N GLN A 85 5.56 1.32 -29.61
CA GLN A 85 5.21 1.84 -30.93
C GLN A 85 5.97 1.10 -32.03
N SER A 86 5.27 0.71 -33.07
CA SER A 86 5.86 0.34 -34.35
C SER A 86 5.58 1.43 -35.41
N LEU A 87 6.50 1.67 -36.33
CA LEU A 87 6.36 2.70 -37.35
C LEU A 87 6.89 2.19 -38.70
N ASN A 88 6.09 2.35 -39.76
CA ASN A 88 6.50 2.17 -41.14
C ASN A 88 6.40 3.50 -41.87
N PHE A 89 7.54 4.03 -42.36
CA PHE A 89 7.60 5.25 -43.12
C PHE A 89 7.41 4.95 -44.62
N LYS A 90 6.21 5.15 -45.14
CA LYS A 90 5.81 4.75 -46.48
C LYS A 90 6.04 5.86 -47.54
N ARG A 91 5.88 7.12 -47.14
CA ARG A 91 6.06 8.29 -48.03
C ARG A 91 6.77 9.42 -47.34
N PRO A 92 7.58 10.23 -48.12
CA PRO A 92 8.16 11.43 -47.57
C PRO A 92 7.07 12.45 -47.23
N ILE A 93 7.33 13.20 -46.18
CA ILE A 93 6.52 14.35 -45.75
C ILE A 93 7.38 15.58 -46.01
N TYR A 94 6.88 16.52 -46.79
CA TYR A 94 7.61 17.72 -47.15
C TYR A 94 7.33 18.87 -46.16
N ILE A 95 8.25 19.83 -46.13
CA ILE A 95 8.03 21.07 -45.40
C ILE A 95 6.82 21.79 -46.02
N ASN A 96 5.91 22.28 -45.17
CA ASN A 96 4.59 22.85 -45.47
C ASN A 96 3.49 21.79 -45.81
N ASP A 97 3.78 20.50 -45.72
CA ASP A 97 2.69 19.50 -45.75
C ASP A 97 1.89 19.57 -44.45
N THR A 98 0.58 19.46 -44.59
CA THR A 98 -0.33 19.28 -43.45
C THR A 98 -0.52 17.80 -43.20
N VAL A 99 -0.13 17.35 -42.00
CA VAL A 99 -0.24 15.97 -41.57
C VAL A 99 -1.48 15.82 -40.72
N GLU A 100 -2.33 14.85 -41.07
CA GLU A 100 -3.43 14.34 -40.25
C GLU A 100 -2.98 13.05 -39.56
N ALA A 101 -2.79 13.09 -38.25
CA ALA A 101 -2.52 11.92 -37.41
C ALA A 101 -3.83 11.37 -36.86
N VAL A 102 -4.05 10.07 -37.00
CA VAL A 102 -5.24 9.36 -36.54
C VAL A 102 -4.79 8.15 -35.68
N VAL A 103 -5.43 7.96 -34.53
CA VAL A 103 -5.29 6.77 -33.71
C VAL A 103 -6.65 6.12 -33.55
N THR A 104 -6.71 4.78 -33.65
CA THR A 104 -7.96 4.02 -33.57
C THR A 104 -7.75 2.79 -32.69
N VAL A 105 -8.59 2.57 -31.69
CA VAL A 105 -8.53 1.39 -30.81
C VAL A 105 -8.81 0.13 -31.61
N ILE A 106 -7.89 -0.82 -31.59
CA ILE A 106 -8.02 -2.11 -32.30
C ILE A 106 -8.09 -3.32 -31.37
N SER A 107 -7.58 -3.22 -30.14
CA SER A 107 -7.62 -4.30 -29.14
C SER A 107 -7.58 -3.76 -27.72
N ILE A 108 -8.22 -4.48 -26.79
CA ILE A 108 -8.27 -4.15 -25.36
C ILE A 108 -8.05 -5.43 -24.56
N ASP A 109 -7.08 -5.42 -23.65
CA ASP A 109 -6.83 -6.44 -22.64
C ASP A 109 -7.12 -5.81 -21.26
N LEU A 110 -8.31 -6.08 -20.73
CA LEU A 110 -8.77 -5.54 -19.44
C LEU A 110 -7.93 -6.06 -18.27
N GLU A 111 -7.51 -7.33 -18.32
CA GLU A 111 -6.75 -7.94 -17.23
C GLU A 111 -5.36 -7.32 -17.10
N LYS A 112 -4.67 -7.11 -18.23
CA LYS A 112 -3.37 -6.44 -18.26
C LYS A 112 -3.47 -4.92 -18.33
N ARG A 113 -4.68 -4.39 -18.44
CA ARG A 113 -4.97 -2.97 -18.62
C ARG A 113 -4.22 -2.36 -19.80
N ARG A 114 -4.21 -3.08 -20.94
CA ARG A 114 -3.51 -2.70 -22.17
C ARG A 114 -4.53 -2.40 -23.27
N VAL A 115 -4.26 -1.33 -24.00
CA VAL A 115 -5.02 -0.93 -25.18
C VAL A 115 -4.06 -0.81 -26.36
N VAL A 116 -4.40 -1.46 -27.48
CA VAL A 116 -3.61 -1.37 -28.71
C VAL A 116 -4.38 -0.48 -29.70
N PHE A 117 -3.64 0.42 -30.30
CA PHE A 117 -4.14 1.36 -31.29
C PHE A 117 -3.47 1.14 -32.64
N GLU A 118 -4.23 1.18 -33.71
CA GLU A 118 -3.71 1.49 -35.02
C GLU A 118 -3.33 2.98 -35.07
N THR A 119 -2.16 3.31 -35.64
CA THR A 119 -1.65 4.68 -35.74
C THR A 119 -1.34 5.03 -37.20
N ILE A 120 -1.95 6.09 -37.73
CA ILE A 120 -1.80 6.48 -39.14
C ILE A 120 -1.54 7.96 -39.23
N CYS A 121 -0.48 8.37 -40.00
CA CYS A 121 -0.36 9.74 -40.49
C CYS A 121 -0.65 9.81 -41.99
N LYS A 122 -1.53 10.74 -42.38
CA LYS A 122 -1.89 11.01 -43.79
C LYS A 122 -1.44 12.40 -44.22
N VAL A 123 -1.05 12.51 -45.49
CA VAL A 123 -0.82 13.78 -46.17
C VAL A 123 -1.63 13.77 -47.45
N ASN A 124 -2.51 14.74 -47.66
CA ASN A 124 -3.41 14.82 -48.81
C ASN A 124 -4.21 13.50 -49.01
N GLY A 125 -4.72 12.91 -47.92
CA GLY A 125 -5.47 11.66 -47.92
C GLY A 125 -4.64 10.37 -48.12
N LYS A 126 -3.32 10.48 -48.39
CA LYS A 126 -2.44 9.33 -48.63
C LYS A 126 -1.66 8.98 -47.34
N VAL A 127 -1.62 7.69 -46.97
CA VAL A 127 -0.87 7.22 -45.82
C VAL A 127 0.62 7.45 -46.00
N ALA A 128 1.23 8.25 -45.14
CA ALA A 128 2.66 8.52 -45.08
C ALA A 128 3.38 7.67 -44.01
N ILE A 129 2.74 7.48 -42.88
CA ILE A 129 3.23 6.62 -41.77
C ILE A 129 2.09 5.76 -41.30
N ASP A 130 2.35 4.50 -41.02
CA ASP A 130 1.45 3.63 -40.27
C ASP A 130 2.21 2.79 -39.24
N GLY A 131 1.45 2.22 -38.29
CA GLY A 131 1.98 1.34 -37.24
C GLY A 131 0.95 1.05 -36.16
N GLU A 132 1.43 0.56 -35.06
CA GLU A 132 0.63 0.23 -33.88
C GLU A 132 1.30 0.77 -32.62
N ALA A 133 0.46 1.24 -31.69
CA ALA A 133 0.86 1.65 -30.36
C ALA A 133 0.21 0.78 -29.31
N GLU A 134 0.91 0.51 -28.22
CA GLU A 134 0.34 -0.11 -27.03
C GLU A 134 0.45 0.84 -25.84
N LEU A 135 -0.65 1.02 -25.14
CA LEU A 135 -0.72 1.86 -23.94
C LEU A 135 -1.17 1.03 -22.74
N TYR A 136 -0.61 1.34 -21.58
CA TYR A 136 -1.09 0.87 -20.29
C TYR A 136 -1.95 1.95 -19.64
N ILE A 137 -3.13 1.57 -19.15
CA ILE A 137 -4.07 2.47 -18.46
C ILE A 137 -4.02 2.14 -16.97
N PRO A 138 -3.42 3.00 -16.14
CA PRO A 138 -3.35 2.78 -14.68
C PRO A 138 -4.74 2.66 -14.05
N VAL A 139 -4.82 1.93 -12.94
CA VAL A 139 -6.00 1.95 -12.06
C VAL A 139 -5.99 3.25 -11.27
N GLU A 140 -7.13 3.90 -11.17
CA GLU A 140 -7.35 4.99 -10.26
C GLU A 140 -8.19 4.51 -9.09
N PHE A 141 -7.61 4.57 -7.90
CA PHE A 141 -8.32 4.23 -6.69
C PHE A 141 -9.00 5.46 -6.10
N ILE A 142 -10.26 5.30 -5.70
CA ILE A 142 -10.89 6.23 -4.78
C ILE A 142 -10.28 5.95 -3.41
N LYS A 143 -9.64 6.96 -2.81
CA LYS A 143 -8.93 6.86 -1.54
C LYS A 143 -9.70 7.61 -0.47
N ILE A 144 -9.98 6.94 0.65
CA ILE A 144 -10.72 7.51 1.78
C ILE A 144 -9.90 7.27 3.05
N LEU A 145 -9.53 8.35 3.74
CA LEU A 145 -8.87 8.29 5.03
C LEU A 145 -9.88 8.70 6.12
N ILE A 146 -10.16 7.78 7.04
CA ILE A 146 -11.20 7.93 8.08
C ILE A 146 -10.54 8.02 9.45
N ASN A 147 -10.96 9.01 10.24
CA ASN A 147 -10.63 9.12 11.67
C ASN A 147 -11.88 9.48 12.50
N ASP A 148 -12.98 8.86 12.14
CA ASP A 148 -14.25 9.01 12.84
C ASP A 148 -15.01 7.69 12.88
N LYS A 149 -15.50 7.28 14.07
CA LYS A 149 -16.19 6.01 14.26
C LYS A 149 -17.51 5.91 13.49
N LYS A 150 -18.26 7.03 13.40
CA LYS A 150 -19.56 7.04 12.70
C LYS A 150 -19.36 6.98 11.20
N GLU A 151 -18.32 7.61 10.70
CA GLU A 151 -17.96 7.53 9.29
C GLU A 151 -17.52 6.10 8.93
N LEU A 152 -16.69 5.47 9.76
CA LEU A 152 -16.22 4.10 9.54
C LEU A 152 -17.37 3.09 9.47
N LEU A 153 -18.42 3.27 10.26
CA LEU A 153 -19.62 2.41 10.23
C LEU A 153 -20.27 2.31 8.84
N LYS A 154 -20.17 3.33 8.01
CA LYS A 154 -20.73 3.32 6.64
C LYS A 154 -20.08 2.28 5.74
N TYR A 155 -18.86 1.87 6.07
CA TYR A 155 -18.05 0.94 5.27
C TYR A 155 -17.91 -0.44 5.92
N LYS A 156 -18.57 -0.68 7.07
CA LYS A 156 -18.44 -1.91 7.85
C LYS A 156 -18.67 -3.17 7.02
N GLU A 157 -19.76 -3.22 6.26
CA GLU A 157 -20.12 -4.39 5.44
C GLU A 157 -19.04 -4.71 4.40
N GLN A 158 -18.55 -3.69 3.69
CA GLN A 158 -17.49 -3.85 2.68
C GLN A 158 -16.15 -4.26 3.32
N ILE A 159 -15.85 -3.77 4.54
CA ILE A 159 -14.65 -4.18 5.30
C ILE A 159 -14.77 -5.65 5.71
N LEU A 160 -15.91 -6.10 6.20
CA LEU A 160 -16.16 -7.50 6.57
C LEU A 160 -16.10 -8.43 5.35
N GLU A 161 -16.63 -8.00 4.19
CA GLU A 161 -16.52 -8.72 2.93
C GLU A 161 -15.06 -8.88 2.48
N LEU A 162 -14.28 -7.78 2.50
CA LEU A 162 -12.86 -7.83 2.16
C LEU A 162 -12.08 -8.71 3.15
N PHE A 163 -12.47 -8.73 4.43
CA PHE A 163 -11.88 -9.59 5.46
C PHE A 163 -12.12 -11.06 5.13
N LEU A 164 -13.36 -11.44 4.83
CA LEU A 164 -13.71 -12.81 4.44
C LEU A 164 -12.89 -13.27 3.21
N HIS A 165 -12.80 -12.44 2.19
CA HIS A 165 -11.99 -12.75 0.99
C HIS A 165 -10.48 -12.84 1.28
N SER A 166 -9.97 -12.05 2.23
CA SER A 166 -8.54 -11.99 2.54
C SER A 166 -8.06 -13.12 3.44
N PHE A 167 -8.89 -13.55 4.39
CA PHE A 167 -8.53 -14.51 5.44
C PHE A 167 -9.29 -15.85 5.36
N GLY A 168 -10.35 -15.95 4.55
CA GLY A 168 -11.11 -17.18 4.32
C GLY A 168 -12.10 -17.54 5.43
N HIS A 169 -12.36 -16.64 6.37
CA HIS A 169 -13.35 -16.79 7.44
C HIS A 169 -13.99 -15.44 7.77
N GLU A 170 -15.18 -15.47 8.34
CA GLU A 170 -15.87 -14.26 8.79
C GLU A 170 -15.19 -13.66 10.04
N MET A 171 -15.26 -12.34 10.16
CA MET A 171 -14.88 -11.64 11.38
C MET A 171 -16.10 -11.56 12.30
N ASP A 172 -15.92 -11.90 13.58
CA ASP A 172 -16.96 -11.70 14.61
C ASP A 172 -17.27 -10.20 14.74
N GLU A 173 -18.54 -9.85 14.58
CA GLU A 173 -19.00 -8.47 14.65
C GLU A 173 -18.77 -7.83 16.02
N ASN A 174 -18.85 -8.62 17.11
CA ASN A 174 -18.55 -8.11 18.46
C ASN A 174 -17.07 -7.76 18.57
N LEU A 175 -16.20 -8.58 17.96
CA LEU A 175 -14.77 -8.31 17.90
C LEU A 175 -14.47 -7.05 17.10
N TRP A 176 -15.15 -6.86 15.96
CA TRP A 176 -15.02 -5.64 15.16
C TRP A 176 -15.47 -4.41 15.95
N ASN A 177 -16.64 -4.48 16.62
CA ASN A 177 -17.15 -3.38 17.44
C ASN A 177 -16.21 -3.07 18.60
N TRP A 178 -15.72 -4.10 19.31
CA TRP A 178 -14.75 -3.92 20.38
C TRP A 178 -13.49 -3.20 19.92
N ALA A 179 -12.91 -3.60 18.77
CA ALA A 179 -11.69 -3.01 18.26
C ALA A 179 -11.86 -1.57 17.80
N TYR A 180 -12.92 -1.31 17.02
CA TYR A 180 -13.08 -0.03 16.32
C TYR A 180 -14.04 0.94 17.00
N MET A 181 -15.13 0.45 17.63
CA MET A 181 -16.18 1.31 18.19
C MET A 181 -16.00 1.54 19.68
N ASP A 182 -15.69 0.49 20.44
CA ASP A 182 -15.70 0.54 21.91
C ASP A 182 -14.35 0.96 22.50
N ASN A 183 -13.31 1.15 21.68
CA ASN A 183 -12.00 1.59 22.15
C ASN A 183 -12.09 3.01 22.75
N PRO A 184 -11.77 3.18 24.05
CA PRO A 184 -11.88 4.47 24.75
C PRO A 184 -10.70 5.42 24.46
N ASN A 185 -9.60 4.89 23.91
CA ASN A 185 -8.37 5.66 23.74
C ASN A 185 -8.41 6.64 22.56
N GLY A 186 -9.48 6.60 21.74
CA GLY A 186 -9.65 7.50 20.60
C GLY A 186 -10.35 6.87 19.41
N ASN A 187 -10.32 7.58 18.30
CA ASN A 187 -10.86 7.08 17.03
C ASN A 187 -9.83 6.22 16.29
N PRO A 188 -10.26 5.16 15.59
CA PRO A 188 -9.38 4.46 14.67
C PRO A 188 -8.97 5.36 13.51
N ILE A 189 -7.81 5.10 12.91
CA ILE A 189 -7.40 5.72 11.65
C ILE A 189 -7.39 4.61 10.60
N VAL A 190 -8.19 4.76 9.56
CA VAL A 190 -8.42 3.72 8.55
C VAL A 190 -8.28 4.32 7.15
N SER A 191 -7.44 3.72 6.33
CA SER A 191 -7.35 4.02 4.89
C SER A 191 -8.07 2.94 4.09
N LEU A 192 -9.00 3.36 3.22
CA LEU A 192 -9.79 2.53 2.34
C LEU A 192 -9.53 2.89 0.89
N TYR A 193 -9.21 1.88 0.05
CA TYR A 193 -9.01 2.05 -1.39
C TYR A 193 -10.05 1.29 -2.16
N PHE A 194 -10.76 1.98 -3.05
CA PHE A 194 -11.79 1.42 -3.91
C PHE A 194 -11.37 1.45 -5.38
N ASP A 195 -11.64 0.36 -6.06
CA ASP A 195 -11.73 0.34 -7.52
C ASP A 195 -13.23 0.43 -7.87
N ASN A 196 -13.65 1.59 -8.37
CA ASN A 196 -15.07 1.94 -8.49
C ASN A 196 -15.79 1.78 -7.13
N ASN A 197 -16.74 0.86 -7.04
CA ASN A 197 -17.51 0.59 -5.83
C ASN A 197 -16.98 -0.59 -4.99
N LYS A 198 -15.92 -1.28 -5.45
CA LYS A 198 -15.33 -2.43 -4.77
C LYS A 198 -14.23 -1.98 -3.84
N LEU A 199 -14.34 -2.30 -2.54
CA LEU A 199 -13.22 -2.11 -1.59
C LEU A 199 -12.12 -3.13 -1.90
N VAL A 200 -10.91 -2.64 -2.22
CA VAL A 200 -9.76 -3.47 -2.62
C VAL A 200 -8.57 -3.36 -1.68
N GLY A 201 -8.57 -2.37 -0.80
CA GLY A 201 -7.52 -2.18 0.19
C GLY A 201 -8.06 -1.60 1.49
N HIS A 202 -7.58 -2.12 2.62
CA HIS A 202 -7.88 -1.66 3.96
C HIS A 202 -6.61 -1.70 4.81
N TYR A 203 -6.27 -0.60 5.42
CA TYR A 203 -5.23 -0.51 6.43
C TYR A 203 -5.75 0.28 7.63
N ALA A 204 -5.64 -0.29 8.82
CA ALA A 204 -6.16 0.33 10.03
C ALA A 204 -5.15 0.34 11.16
N VAL A 205 -5.23 1.38 11.98
CA VAL A 205 -4.60 1.45 13.29
C VAL A 205 -5.62 1.88 14.33
N ILE A 206 -5.48 1.35 15.54
CA ILE A 206 -6.31 1.73 16.69
C ILE A 206 -5.47 2.31 17.81
N PRO A 207 -5.96 3.32 18.54
CA PRO A 207 -5.25 3.96 19.64
C PRO A 207 -5.03 3.02 20.82
N ILE A 208 -3.82 3.05 21.38
CA ILE A 208 -3.42 2.29 22.59
C ILE A 208 -2.57 3.19 23.47
N LYS A 209 -2.71 3.06 24.79
CA LYS A 209 -1.87 3.75 25.74
C LYS A 209 -0.75 2.89 26.27
N PHE A 210 0.42 3.45 26.26
CA PHE A 210 1.63 2.95 26.88
C PHE A 210 2.07 3.88 28.01
N THR A 211 3.00 3.40 28.83
CA THR A 211 3.64 4.21 29.88
C THR A 211 5.15 4.04 29.84
N HIS A 212 5.88 5.12 30.14
CA HIS A 212 7.31 5.14 30.36
C HIS A 212 7.64 6.16 31.45
N ASN A 213 8.35 5.74 32.49
CA ASN A 213 8.68 6.60 33.64
C ASN A 213 7.42 7.35 34.19
N GLN A 214 6.31 6.62 34.34
CA GLN A 214 5.01 7.12 34.84
C GLN A 214 4.35 8.19 33.93
N LYS A 215 4.85 8.40 32.72
CA LYS A 215 4.21 9.27 31.73
C LYS A 215 3.49 8.42 30.70
N THR A 216 2.28 8.80 30.38
CA THR A 216 1.50 8.16 29.31
C THR A 216 2.12 8.49 27.95
N ILE A 217 2.17 7.49 27.09
CA ILE A 217 2.58 7.59 25.68
C ILE A 217 1.41 7.09 24.83
N ASP A 218 0.86 7.95 24.00
CA ASP A 218 -0.16 7.56 23.04
C ASP A 218 0.49 6.94 21.79
N ALA A 219 0.04 5.75 21.47
CA ALA A 219 0.53 4.97 20.32
C ALA A 219 -0.64 4.35 19.54
N VAL A 220 -0.34 3.74 18.42
CA VAL A 220 -1.35 3.06 17.61
C VAL A 220 -0.92 1.64 17.27
N LEU A 221 -1.86 0.70 17.34
CA LEU A 221 -1.68 -0.69 16.96
C LEU A 221 -2.14 -0.89 15.51
N SER A 222 -1.23 -1.36 14.66
CA SER A 222 -1.54 -1.76 13.29
C SER A 222 -2.27 -3.09 13.28
N MET A 223 -3.42 -3.14 12.63
CA MET A 223 -4.26 -4.33 12.57
C MET A 223 -5.03 -4.42 11.24
N THR A 224 -5.53 -5.62 10.92
CA THR A 224 -6.39 -5.87 9.76
C THR A 224 -5.88 -5.27 8.44
N THR A 225 -4.62 -5.49 8.13
CA THR A 225 -4.05 -5.09 6.84
C THR A 225 -4.51 -6.05 5.75
N MET A 226 -5.28 -5.53 4.80
CA MET A 226 -5.89 -6.32 3.73
C MET A 226 -5.71 -5.64 2.38
N VAL A 227 -5.28 -6.41 1.38
CA VAL A 227 -5.32 -6.01 -0.04
C VAL A 227 -5.82 -7.20 -0.84
N ASP A 228 -6.90 -7.00 -1.61
CA ASP A 228 -7.42 -8.01 -2.53
C ASP A 228 -6.28 -8.56 -3.40
N ALA A 229 -6.25 -9.88 -3.57
CA ALA A 229 -5.15 -10.59 -4.21
C ALA A 229 -4.81 -10.05 -5.62
N SER A 230 -5.83 -9.65 -6.38
CA SER A 230 -5.69 -9.10 -7.73
C SER A 230 -5.04 -7.72 -7.75
N TYR A 231 -5.03 -7.00 -6.61
CA TYR A 231 -4.56 -5.63 -6.50
C TYR A 231 -3.21 -5.49 -5.78
N ARG A 232 -2.61 -6.58 -5.28
CA ARG A 232 -1.33 -6.52 -4.52
C ARG A 232 -0.16 -5.94 -5.30
N LYS A 233 -0.20 -5.99 -6.63
CA LYS A 233 0.84 -5.45 -7.53
C LYS A 233 0.88 -3.92 -7.61
N TYR A 234 -0.16 -3.22 -7.13
CA TYR A 234 -0.30 -1.76 -7.29
C TYR A 234 0.29 -0.93 -6.14
N GLY A 235 0.93 -1.56 -5.16
CA GLY A 235 1.59 -0.84 -4.06
C GLY A 235 0.65 -0.32 -2.96
N ILE A 236 -0.64 -0.65 -3.02
CA ILE A 236 -1.70 -0.16 -2.13
C ILE A 236 -1.31 -0.25 -0.64
N PHE A 237 -0.76 -1.38 -0.21
CA PHE A 237 -0.33 -1.60 1.18
C PHE A 237 0.59 -0.49 1.71
N VAL A 238 1.58 -0.10 0.89
CA VAL A 238 2.58 0.90 1.30
C VAL A 238 1.98 2.30 1.33
N GLU A 239 1.18 2.64 0.33
CA GLU A 239 0.51 3.94 0.28
C GLU A 239 -0.45 4.12 1.44
N GLN A 240 -1.34 3.15 1.70
CA GLN A 240 -2.29 3.20 2.81
C GLN A 240 -1.59 3.28 4.17
N ALA A 241 -0.52 2.51 4.37
CA ALA A 241 0.24 2.55 5.62
C ALA A 241 0.85 3.94 5.86
N ASN A 242 1.45 4.54 4.83
CA ASN A 242 2.02 5.89 4.97
C ASN A 242 0.95 6.94 5.24
N GLU A 243 -0.18 6.94 4.53
CA GLU A 243 -1.31 7.86 4.79
C GLU A 243 -1.78 7.77 6.25
N VAL A 244 -1.91 6.55 6.78
CA VAL A 244 -2.33 6.30 8.16
C VAL A 244 -1.25 6.75 9.16
N TYR A 245 0.04 6.53 8.87
CA TYR A 245 1.15 6.96 9.75
C TYR A 245 1.29 8.47 9.79
N ASP A 246 1.19 9.13 8.65
CA ASP A 246 1.23 10.58 8.57
C ASP A 246 0.09 11.19 9.39
N LYS A 247 -1.13 10.63 9.28
CA LYS A 247 -2.26 11.06 10.08
C LYS A 247 -2.09 10.77 11.57
N ALA A 248 -1.53 9.61 11.94
CA ALA A 248 -1.26 9.27 13.33
C ALA A 248 -0.21 10.22 13.94
N ALA A 249 0.86 10.54 13.21
CA ALA A 249 1.87 11.49 13.64
C ALA A 249 1.30 12.91 13.79
N GLU A 250 0.45 13.36 12.86
CA GLU A 250 -0.27 14.65 12.94
C GLU A 250 -1.15 14.74 14.20
N LEU A 251 -1.81 13.64 14.58
CA LEU A 251 -2.64 13.54 15.78
C LEU A 251 -1.83 13.42 17.09
N GLY A 252 -0.49 13.36 17.01
CA GLY A 252 0.41 13.35 18.16
C GLY A 252 0.77 11.96 18.69
N TYR A 253 0.34 10.88 18.05
CA TYR A 253 0.79 9.52 18.41
C TYR A 253 2.30 9.41 18.21
N LYS A 254 2.97 8.64 19.08
CA LYS A 254 4.44 8.59 19.14
C LYS A 254 5.04 7.48 18.31
N PHE A 255 4.30 6.39 18.13
CA PHE A 255 4.74 5.25 17.31
C PHE A 255 3.54 4.40 16.88
N VAL A 256 3.75 3.63 15.82
CA VAL A 256 2.92 2.49 15.45
C VAL A 256 3.64 1.21 15.81
N TYR A 257 2.88 0.21 16.26
CA TYR A 257 3.41 -1.14 16.51
C TYR A 257 2.44 -2.21 15.99
N GLY A 258 2.91 -3.45 15.93
CA GLY A 258 2.07 -4.58 15.51
C GLY A 258 2.82 -5.91 15.53
N PHE A 259 2.12 -6.95 15.10
CA PHE A 259 2.57 -8.34 15.15
C PHE A 259 2.52 -8.97 13.76
N PRO A 260 3.45 -8.58 12.87
CA PRO A 260 3.50 -9.15 11.54
C PRO A 260 3.88 -10.63 11.61
N ASN A 261 3.27 -11.45 10.76
CA ASN A 261 3.69 -12.84 10.61
C ASN A 261 4.97 -12.95 9.75
N LYS A 262 5.56 -14.16 9.67
CA LYS A 262 6.80 -14.40 8.89
C LYS A 262 6.70 -13.97 7.41
N LYS A 263 5.50 -13.98 6.82
CA LYS A 263 5.30 -13.59 5.41
C LYS A 263 5.24 -12.07 5.26
N SER A 264 4.62 -11.37 6.22
CA SER A 264 4.42 -9.91 6.15
C SER A 264 5.59 -9.11 6.74
N ALA A 265 6.31 -9.61 7.74
CA ALA A 265 7.41 -8.92 8.41
C ALA A 265 8.48 -8.33 7.45
N PRO A 266 8.92 -9.05 6.38
CA PRO A 266 9.84 -8.46 5.41
C PRO A 266 9.28 -7.24 4.68
N GLY A 267 7.97 -7.20 4.43
CA GLY A 267 7.29 -6.05 3.81
C GLY A 267 7.30 -4.82 4.72
N PHE A 268 6.94 -4.99 5.98
CA PHE A 268 7.00 -3.93 6.99
C PHE A 268 8.42 -3.39 7.16
N LYS A 269 9.42 -4.27 7.27
CA LYS A 269 10.83 -3.89 7.43
C LYS A 269 11.37 -3.13 6.21
N LYS A 270 11.19 -3.68 5.00
CA LYS A 270 11.84 -3.17 3.77
C LYS A 270 11.13 -1.99 3.12
N ARG A 271 9.80 -1.87 3.30
CA ARG A 271 8.97 -0.89 2.59
C ARG A 271 8.40 0.20 3.49
N LEU A 272 8.32 -0.05 4.80
CA LEU A 272 7.73 0.87 5.77
C LEU A 272 8.71 1.24 6.88
N ASP A 273 9.98 0.80 6.82
CA ASP A 273 11.06 1.10 7.77
C ASP A 273 10.74 0.70 9.22
N TRP A 274 10.01 -0.41 9.38
CA TRP A 274 9.74 -0.94 10.71
C TRP A 274 10.98 -1.61 11.29
N ILE A 275 11.19 -1.41 12.58
CA ILE A 275 12.12 -2.21 13.39
C ILE A 275 11.39 -3.50 13.75
N ILE A 276 11.93 -4.65 13.34
CA ILE A 276 11.34 -5.96 13.57
C ILE A 276 12.19 -6.70 14.59
N ASP A 277 11.55 -7.20 15.64
CA ASP A 277 12.14 -8.02 16.70
C ASP A 277 11.46 -9.41 16.70
N ASP A 278 12.23 -10.43 16.40
CA ASP A 278 11.86 -11.84 16.40
C ASP A 278 12.62 -12.65 17.46
N SER A 279 13.18 -11.95 18.44
CA SER A 279 13.98 -12.54 19.53
C SER A 279 13.14 -13.26 20.60
N LEU A 280 11.80 -13.22 20.50
CA LEU A 280 10.90 -13.78 21.50
C LEU A 280 10.02 -14.91 20.93
N CYS A 281 9.71 -15.85 21.80
CA CYS A 281 8.76 -16.95 21.52
C CYS A 281 7.80 -17.13 22.70
N VAL A 282 6.64 -17.68 22.44
CA VAL A 282 5.76 -18.19 23.50
C VAL A 282 6.17 -19.61 23.84
N TYR A 283 6.40 -19.84 25.14
CA TYR A 283 6.72 -21.15 25.70
C TYR A 283 5.61 -21.63 26.61
N SER A 284 5.27 -22.92 26.53
CA SER A 284 4.40 -23.59 27.49
C SER A 284 5.24 -24.20 28.59
N LEU A 285 5.01 -23.76 29.81
CA LEU A 285 5.82 -24.01 31.00
C LEU A 285 4.98 -24.73 32.06
N SER A 286 5.58 -25.66 32.82
CA SER A 286 5.05 -26.10 34.10
C SER A 286 5.21 -25.03 35.18
N TYR A 287 4.59 -25.21 36.32
CA TYR A 287 4.81 -24.30 37.45
C TYR A 287 6.29 -24.27 37.89
N ASP A 288 6.96 -25.42 37.92
CA ASP A 288 8.36 -25.54 38.34
C ASP A 288 9.30 -24.85 37.32
N ASP A 289 9.00 -24.95 36.02
CA ASP A 289 9.72 -24.20 34.98
C ASP A 289 9.57 -22.70 35.20
N LEU A 290 8.36 -22.21 35.51
CA LEU A 290 8.09 -20.79 35.76
C LEU A 290 8.90 -20.24 36.93
N GLN A 291 9.13 -21.03 37.99
CA GLN A 291 9.95 -20.58 39.15
C GLN A 291 11.42 -20.37 38.80
N GLN A 292 11.89 -20.97 37.71
CA GLN A 292 13.24 -20.75 37.19
C GLN A 292 13.37 -19.47 36.35
N VAL A 293 12.25 -18.90 35.91
CA VAL A 293 12.24 -17.68 35.09
C VAL A 293 12.54 -16.48 35.98
N LYS A 294 13.64 -15.80 35.69
CA LYS A 294 13.98 -14.53 36.35
C LYS A 294 13.29 -13.39 35.64
N ILE A 295 12.34 -12.76 36.31
CA ILE A 295 11.71 -11.53 35.82
C ILE A 295 12.69 -10.39 36.08
N LYS A 296 13.09 -9.71 34.99
CA LYS A 296 13.93 -8.50 35.09
C LYS A 296 13.05 -7.32 35.51
N ASP A 297 13.66 -6.33 36.15
CA ASP A 297 13.01 -5.03 36.34
C ASP A 297 12.85 -4.35 34.96
N HIS A 298 11.62 -4.04 34.63
CA HIS A 298 11.25 -3.42 33.36
C HIS A 298 10.74 -1.98 33.53
N SER A 299 10.99 -1.37 34.69
CA SER A 299 10.48 -0.03 35.05
C SER A 299 10.94 1.08 34.10
N SER A 300 12.09 0.89 33.46
CA SER A 300 12.66 1.83 32.47
C SER A 300 12.19 1.58 31.02
N LEU A 301 11.39 0.55 30.78
CA LEU A 301 10.93 0.20 29.44
C LEU A 301 9.59 0.85 29.11
N ILE A 302 9.32 1.05 27.81
CA ILE A 302 7.98 1.40 27.32
C ILE A 302 7.09 0.17 27.52
N SER A 303 6.01 0.28 28.28
CA SER A 303 5.11 -0.83 28.58
C SER A 303 3.64 -0.47 28.33
N PHE A 304 2.82 -1.46 28.05
CA PHE A 304 1.36 -1.27 27.98
C PHE A 304 0.86 -0.64 29.29
N ASP A 305 0.06 0.41 29.19
CA ASP A 305 -0.40 1.12 30.40
C ASP A 305 -1.56 0.36 31.07
N ILE A 306 -1.22 -0.43 32.08
CA ILE A 306 -2.18 -1.15 32.93
C ILE A 306 -2.77 -0.28 34.03
N LYS A 307 -2.27 0.95 34.23
CA LYS A 307 -2.78 1.88 35.24
C LYS A 307 -3.88 2.78 34.70
N ASP A 308 -3.94 3.01 33.38
CA ASP A 308 -5.08 3.62 32.75
C ASP A 308 -6.26 2.66 32.78
N GLU A 309 -7.24 2.94 33.62
CA GLU A 309 -8.39 2.05 33.86
C GLU A 309 -9.24 1.86 32.59
N GLY A 310 -9.40 2.86 31.75
CA GLY A 310 -10.13 2.79 30.49
C GLY A 310 -9.44 1.86 29.50
N ASN A 311 -8.13 2.06 29.29
CA ASN A 311 -7.30 1.24 28.42
C ASN A 311 -7.31 -0.23 28.86
N LEU A 312 -7.11 -0.48 30.15
CA LEU A 312 -7.08 -1.83 30.68
C LEU A 312 -8.47 -2.50 30.67
N HIS A 313 -9.52 -1.80 31.08
CA HIS A 313 -10.88 -2.32 31.09
C HIS A 313 -11.31 -2.74 29.67
N TRP A 314 -11.15 -1.86 28.71
CA TRP A 314 -11.43 -2.18 27.30
C TRP A 314 -10.64 -3.42 26.84
N ARG A 315 -9.35 -3.48 27.14
CA ARG A 315 -8.48 -4.57 26.71
C ARG A 315 -8.90 -5.91 27.30
N LEU A 316 -9.33 -5.95 28.57
CA LEU A 316 -9.77 -7.17 29.26
C LEU A 316 -11.21 -7.57 28.92
N ASN A 317 -11.98 -6.73 28.22
CA ASN A 317 -13.33 -7.04 27.73
C ASN A 317 -13.35 -7.49 26.26
N LYS A 318 -12.24 -7.98 25.74
CA LYS A 318 -12.21 -8.55 24.38
C LYS A 318 -13.21 -9.71 24.27
N PRO A 319 -14.13 -9.70 23.28
CA PRO A 319 -15.08 -10.79 23.06
C PRO A 319 -14.40 -12.16 22.89
N GLY A 320 -15.03 -13.18 23.43
CA GLY A 320 -14.54 -14.56 23.36
C GLY A 320 -13.33 -14.88 24.26
N CYS A 321 -12.85 -13.91 25.05
CA CYS A 321 -11.71 -14.09 25.95
C CYS A 321 -12.14 -13.97 27.42
N SER A 322 -11.50 -14.75 28.30
CA SER A 322 -11.71 -14.70 29.75
C SER A 322 -10.42 -14.35 30.46
N TYR A 323 -10.34 -13.15 30.98
CA TYR A 323 -9.17 -12.62 31.70
C TYR A 323 -9.44 -12.61 33.22
N PHE A 324 -8.38 -12.79 34.01
CA PHE A 324 -8.43 -12.65 35.44
C PHE A 324 -7.09 -12.18 36.01
N ARG A 325 -7.13 -11.57 37.18
CA ARG A 325 -5.91 -11.12 37.88
C ARG A 325 -5.48 -12.18 38.89
N ASN A 326 -4.16 -12.37 39.01
CA ASN A 326 -3.54 -13.18 40.05
C ASN A 326 -2.30 -12.41 40.57
N GLY A 327 -2.46 -11.72 41.68
CA GLY A 327 -1.45 -10.80 42.19
C GLY A 327 -1.19 -9.66 41.19
N SER A 328 0.05 -9.48 40.79
CA SER A 328 0.48 -8.50 39.80
C SER A 328 0.38 -9.01 38.34
N ASN A 329 0.01 -10.29 38.16
CA ASN A 329 -0.11 -10.88 36.82
C ASN A 329 -1.53 -10.71 36.27
N ILE A 330 -1.65 -10.59 34.95
CA ILE A 330 -2.91 -10.68 34.22
C ILE A 330 -2.85 -11.94 33.37
N LEU A 331 -3.87 -12.76 33.51
CA LEU A 331 -3.96 -14.10 32.95
C LEU A 331 -5.16 -14.19 32.02
N LYS A 332 -5.06 -15.06 30.98
CA LYS A 332 -6.16 -15.42 30.08
C LYS A 332 -6.28 -16.95 30.03
N LYS A 333 -7.50 -17.49 30.15
CA LYS A 333 -7.73 -18.92 29.89
C LYS A 333 -7.59 -19.20 28.40
N PHE A 334 -6.85 -20.26 28.08
CA PHE A 334 -6.67 -20.74 26.72
C PHE A 334 -6.61 -22.28 26.70
N ASP A 335 -7.69 -22.90 26.27
CA ASP A 335 -7.87 -24.36 26.35
C ASP A 335 -7.55 -24.90 27.75
N ASN A 336 -6.60 -25.84 27.82
CA ASN A 336 -6.12 -26.44 29.06
C ASN A 336 -4.91 -25.71 29.67
N LYS A 337 -4.61 -24.52 29.19
CA LYS A 337 -3.46 -23.70 29.61
C LYS A 337 -3.92 -22.31 30.05
N VAL A 338 -3.00 -21.57 30.60
CA VAL A 338 -3.23 -20.18 30.99
C VAL A 338 -2.15 -19.31 30.34
N ASP A 339 -2.55 -18.35 29.53
CA ASP A 339 -1.63 -17.34 29.01
C ASP A 339 -1.34 -16.30 30.09
N ILE A 340 -0.06 -16.04 30.37
CA ILE A 340 0.37 -14.89 31.17
C ILE A 340 0.45 -13.72 30.22
N VAL A 341 -0.66 -12.97 30.12
CA VAL A 341 -0.76 -11.88 29.15
C VAL A 341 -0.04 -10.62 29.60
N PHE A 342 0.11 -10.42 30.90
CA PHE A 342 0.97 -9.40 31.50
C PHE A 342 1.71 -10.01 32.69
N SER A 343 3.04 -9.99 32.63
CA SER A 343 3.89 -10.52 33.68
C SER A 343 4.17 -9.47 34.75
N GLY A 344 3.81 -9.83 35.98
CA GLY A 344 4.13 -9.05 37.19
C GLY A 344 5.51 -9.36 37.75
N ILE A 345 5.62 -9.30 39.10
CA ILE A 345 6.92 -9.43 39.79
C ILE A 345 7.29 -10.89 40.05
N ASN A 346 6.30 -11.76 40.32
CA ASN A 346 6.56 -13.18 40.61
C ASN A 346 5.36 -14.06 40.23
N PHE A 347 5.55 -15.36 40.25
CA PHE A 347 4.55 -16.39 39.91
C PHE A 347 4.14 -17.28 41.08
N SER A 348 4.51 -16.92 42.30
CA SER A 348 4.29 -17.77 43.50
C SER A 348 2.84 -18.06 43.84
N THR A 349 1.92 -17.20 43.34
CA THR A 349 0.47 -17.32 43.58
C THR A 349 -0.27 -18.16 42.53
N LEU A 350 0.44 -18.65 41.52
CA LEU A 350 -0.15 -19.49 40.47
C LEU A 350 -0.38 -20.94 40.94
N ASP A 351 -1.32 -21.64 40.28
CA ASP A 351 -1.62 -23.04 40.57
C ASP A 351 -0.41 -23.94 40.22
N ARG A 352 0.02 -24.76 41.19
CA ARG A 352 1.17 -25.65 40.99
C ARG A 352 0.94 -26.76 39.95
N ASN A 353 -0.31 -27.10 39.67
CA ASN A 353 -0.68 -28.12 38.67
C ASN A 353 -0.97 -27.49 37.29
N GLY A 354 -0.88 -26.16 37.17
CA GLY A 354 -1.18 -25.42 35.94
C GLY A 354 -0.08 -25.53 34.88
N ARG A 355 -0.49 -25.32 33.63
CA ARG A 355 0.40 -25.07 32.51
C ARG A 355 0.23 -23.62 32.01
N TYR A 356 1.33 -22.94 31.78
CA TYR A 356 1.36 -21.50 31.54
C TYR A 356 2.07 -21.18 30.25
N ASN A 357 1.47 -20.37 29.40
CA ASN A 357 2.15 -19.80 28.26
C ASN A 357 2.76 -18.45 28.65
N LEU A 358 4.05 -18.29 28.41
CA LEU A 358 4.80 -17.07 28.72
C LEU A 358 5.69 -16.69 27.55
N LEU A 359 5.81 -15.38 27.31
CA LEU A 359 6.70 -14.80 26.33
C LEU A 359 8.13 -14.73 26.87
N LEU A 360 9.06 -15.43 26.21
CA LEU A 360 10.46 -15.55 26.64
C LEU A 360 11.41 -15.48 25.44
N PRO A 361 12.71 -15.21 25.67
CA PRO A 361 13.72 -15.22 24.62
C PRO A 361 13.79 -16.57 23.87
N VAL A 362 14.09 -16.49 22.57
CA VAL A 362 14.32 -17.69 21.73
C VAL A 362 15.56 -18.46 22.23
N GLY A 363 15.48 -19.79 22.13
CA GLY A 363 16.62 -20.67 22.44
C GLY A 363 16.75 -21.09 23.88
N LEU A 364 15.74 -20.85 24.71
CA LEU A 364 15.68 -21.41 26.05
C LEU A 364 15.41 -22.92 26.02
N THR A 365 15.98 -23.64 26.98
CA THR A 365 15.86 -25.08 27.14
C THR A 365 14.78 -25.49 28.14
N ILE A 366 13.99 -24.53 28.66
CA ILE A 366 12.88 -24.73 29.59
C ILE A 366 11.56 -24.79 28.85
N GLY A 367 10.69 -25.70 29.25
CA GLY A 367 9.34 -25.86 28.65
C GLY A 367 9.33 -26.22 27.18
N ASN A 368 8.20 -26.09 26.55
CA ASN A 368 7.97 -26.38 25.14
C ASN A 368 7.69 -25.09 24.37
N LYS A 369 8.42 -24.86 23.27
CA LYS A 369 8.13 -23.75 22.35
C LYS A 369 6.78 -23.99 21.66
N GLU A 370 5.88 -23.01 21.74
CA GLU A 370 4.57 -23.03 21.06
C GLU A 370 4.65 -22.34 19.70
N PHE A 371 5.03 -21.07 19.67
CA PHE A 371 5.17 -20.30 18.42
C PHE A 371 6.11 -19.09 18.55
N ASP A 372 6.58 -18.61 17.41
CA ASP A 372 7.39 -17.40 17.33
C ASP A 372 6.53 -16.16 17.52
N TYR A 373 7.04 -15.20 18.29
CA TYR A 373 6.37 -13.95 18.55
C TYR A 373 7.16 -12.81 17.88
N ILE A 374 6.65 -12.33 16.75
CA ILE A 374 7.30 -11.27 15.99
C ILE A 374 6.65 -9.94 16.39
N PHE A 375 7.43 -9.07 17.00
CA PHE A 375 7.04 -7.71 17.33
C PHE A 375 7.66 -6.74 16.33
N GLY A 376 6.92 -5.74 15.90
CA GLY A 376 7.44 -4.70 15.05
C GLY A 376 6.91 -3.33 15.44
N TYR A 377 7.69 -2.28 15.19
CA TYR A 377 7.26 -0.91 15.43
C TYR A 377 7.96 0.08 14.50
N LYS A 378 7.36 1.26 14.36
CA LYS A 378 7.97 2.43 13.72
C LYS A 378 7.71 3.66 14.57
N LEU A 379 8.77 4.40 14.91
CA LEU A 379 8.67 5.64 15.67
C LEU A 379 8.25 6.80 14.77
N PHE A 380 7.35 7.63 15.27
CA PHE A 380 7.02 8.94 14.71
C PHE A 380 7.76 10.04 15.48
N ASP A 381 8.03 9.81 16.77
CA ASP A 381 8.78 10.72 17.64
C ASP A 381 10.16 10.15 17.94
N HIS A 382 11.18 10.76 17.38
CA HIS A 382 12.58 10.35 17.56
C HIS A 382 13.12 10.56 18.98
N SER A 383 12.41 11.28 19.87
CA SER A 383 12.77 11.39 21.28
C SER A 383 12.71 10.04 22.02
N LEU A 384 11.98 9.07 21.46
CA LEU A 384 11.89 7.70 21.96
C LEU A 384 12.99 6.77 21.41
N SER A 385 13.89 7.28 20.56
CA SER A 385 14.98 6.48 19.99
C SER A 385 15.91 5.97 21.10
N GLY A 386 16.24 4.67 21.04
CA GLY A 386 17.07 4.01 22.05
C GLY A 386 16.33 3.50 23.29
N LEU A 387 15.02 3.77 23.41
CA LEU A 387 14.18 3.09 24.40
C LEU A 387 13.75 1.71 23.90
N ASP A 388 13.64 0.77 24.80
CA ASP A 388 13.15 -0.58 24.50
C ASP A 388 11.74 -0.81 25.08
N PHE A 389 11.08 -1.87 24.64
CA PHE A 389 9.72 -2.22 25.03
C PHE A 389 9.71 -3.40 26.00
N LYS A 390 8.89 -3.29 27.05
CA LYS A 390 8.42 -4.46 27.77
C LYS A 390 7.34 -5.14 26.92
N LYS A 391 7.74 -6.24 26.28
CA LYS A 391 6.87 -6.98 25.38
C LYS A 391 6.10 -8.00 26.20
N ASP A 392 4.79 -7.86 26.20
CA ASP A 392 3.85 -8.76 26.88
C ASP A 392 2.74 -9.18 25.89
N LEU A 393 2.14 -10.35 26.09
CA LEU A 393 1.04 -10.84 25.23
C LEU A 393 -0.19 -9.92 25.23
N ILE A 394 -0.37 -9.12 26.28
CA ILE A 394 -1.46 -8.12 26.35
C ILE A 394 -1.42 -7.12 25.20
N MET A 395 -0.25 -6.87 24.61
CA MET A 395 -0.08 -5.95 23.50
C MET A 395 -0.64 -6.51 22.18
N SER A 396 -0.62 -7.86 22.01
CA SER A 396 -0.89 -8.55 20.74
C SER A 396 -2.19 -9.30 20.67
N ASP A 397 -2.83 -9.55 21.80
CA ASP A 397 -4.02 -10.42 21.87
C ASP A 397 -5.26 -9.68 21.34
N ILE A 398 -5.22 -9.26 20.07
CA ILE A 398 -6.33 -8.55 19.43
C ILE A 398 -7.17 -9.48 18.55
N PHE A 399 -6.56 -10.43 17.84
CA PHE A 399 -7.24 -11.40 16.98
C PHE A 399 -6.75 -12.82 17.23
#